data_4af3f97ffc87ad4a8a5b21d9ffc9e3ae
#
_entry.id   4af3f97ffc87ad4a8a5b21d9ffc9e3ae
#
_cell.length_a   1.000
_cell.length_b   1.000
_cell.length_c   1.000
_cell.angle_alpha   90.00
_cell.angle_beta   90.00
_cell.angle_gamma   90.00
#
_symmetry.space_group_name_H-M   'P 1'
#
loop_
_entity.id
_entity.type
_entity.pdbx_description
1 polymer ?
#
loop_
_entity_poly.entity_id
_entity_poly.type
_entity_poly.pdbx_seq_one_letter_code
_entity_poly.pdbx_strand_id
1 'polypeptide(L)'
;MIMEDDVDWDVNLKTQLQSFAFGVRALQGADNKVTASPYGDDWDIIWLGHCGVSCRENDPYFVSSNDTTVLPPHHFLPYWRDPPSFGVPDYSRLTCAVDDAVCSIVYAVTYRGAQKILSALSVNPTGLADKIDIGAQFDVSLGRMCGNGYLRCFAVYPSLTGGYHPAGPSSKESDIHGGNEDVHPISSHGVMYSTMLNINRILAGEDTVVSNWDDAPVPVINPANVSMTRGSMIISAENDEYSPSVINP
;
A
#
# COMPACT_ATOMS: atom_id res chain seq x y z
N MET A 1 -7.50 2.68 11.49
CA MET A 1 -7.23 1.83 10.32
C MET A 1 -8.51 1.11 9.97
N ILE A 2 -8.82 1.03 8.70
CA ILE A 2 -10.01 0.38 8.12
C ILE A 2 -9.47 -0.67 7.16
N MET A 3 -10.06 -1.87 7.17
CA MET A 3 -9.65 -3.02 6.37
C MET A 3 -10.92 -3.69 5.85
N GLU A 4 -10.87 -4.19 4.62
CA GLU A 4 -11.89 -5.09 4.08
C GLU A 4 -11.78 -6.46 4.76
N ASP A 5 -12.82 -7.28 4.72
CA ASP A 5 -12.89 -8.55 5.45
C ASP A 5 -12.16 -9.71 4.78
N ASP A 6 -11.83 -9.57 3.51
CA ASP A 6 -11.06 -10.51 2.69
C ASP A 6 -9.56 -10.13 2.55
N VAL A 7 -9.07 -9.25 3.43
CA VAL A 7 -7.67 -8.80 3.39
C VAL A 7 -6.71 -9.88 3.90
N ASP A 8 -5.60 -10.03 3.19
CA ASP A 8 -4.42 -10.72 3.69
C ASP A 8 -3.22 -9.75 3.79
N TRP A 9 -2.27 -10.10 4.63
CA TRP A 9 -1.06 -9.32 4.84
C TRP A 9 0.16 -10.22 4.99
N ASP A 10 1.32 -9.68 4.68
CA ASP A 10 2.59 -10.36 4.85
C ASP A 10 2.88 -10.61 6.34
N VAL A 11 3.48 -11.73 6.68
CA VAL A 11 3.91 -12.05 8.05
C VAL A 11 4.89 -11.00 8.61
N ASN A 12 5.54 -10.24 7.75
CA ASN A 12 6.46 -9.15 8.10
C ASN A 12 5.78 -7.77 8.13
N LEU A 13 4.45 -7.68 8.09
CA LEU A 13 3.70 -6.42 8.01
C LEU A 13 4.20 -5.38 9.02
N LYS A 14 4.53 -5.80 10.25
CA LYS A 14 5.05 -4.88 11.28
C LYS A 14 6.34 -4.18 10.84
N THR A 15 7.27 -4.91 10.26
CA THR A 15 8.54 -4.38 9.77
C THR A 15 8.33 -3.50 8.53
N GLN A 16 7.44 -3.92 7.62
CA GLN A 16 7.04 -3.12 6.46
C GLN A 16 6.40 -1.79 6.87
N LEU A 17 5.50 -1.81 7.86
CA LEU A 17 4.88 -0.58 8.39
C LEU A 17 5.90 0.37 9.03
N GLN A 18 6.95 -0.15 9.66
CA GLN A 18 8.03 0.68 10.20
C GLN A 18 8.82 1.39 9.08
N SER A 19 9.15 0.68 8.00
CA SER A 19 9.80 1.26 6.82
C SER A 19 8.90 2.31 6.16
N PHE A 20 7.63 2.00 5.96
CA PHE A 20 6.66 2.93 5.41
C PHE A 20 6.49 4.19 6.28
N ALA A 21 6.39 4.02 7.60
CA ALA A 21 6.28 5.14 8.53
C ALA A 21 7.50 6.07 8.43
N PHE A 22 8.70 5.51 8.26
CA PHE A 22 9.90 6.30 8.05
C PHE A 22 9.80 7.12 6.76
N GLY A 23 9.38 6.50 5.65
CA GLY A 23 9.17 7.18 4.37
C GLY A 23 8.15 8.31 4.45
N VAL A 24 6.99 8.08 5.08
CA VAL A 24 5.95 9.11 5.25
C VAL A 24 6.47 10.29 6.09
N ARG A 25 7.26 10.03 7.14
CA ARG A 25 7.88 11.09 7.94
C ARG A 25 8.91 11.88 7.15
N ALA A 26 9.76 11.20 6.37
CA ALA A 26 10.76 11.84 5.53
C ALA A 26 10.11 12.79 4.53
N LEU A 27 9.03 12.37 3.86
CA LEU A 27 8.27 13.19 2.93
C LEU A 27 7.58 14.41 3.57
N GLN A 28 7.36 14.38 4.89
CA GLN A 28 6.86 15.51 5.67
C GLN A 28 7.98 16.40 6.24
N GLY A 29 9.26 16.06 6.04
CA GLY A 29 10.38 16.71 6.71
C GLY A 29 10.31 16.60 8.24
N ALA A 30 9.87 15.44 8.73
CA ALA A 30 9.62 15.17 10.14
C ALA A 30 10.51 14.05 10.71
N ASP A 31 11.53 13.62 9.99
CA ASP A 31 12.43 12.51 10.37
C ASP A 31 13.10 12.73 11.73
N ASN A 32 13.48 13.98 12.01
CA ASN A 32 14.15 14.36 13.26
C ASN A 32 13.23 15.10 14.25
N LYS A 33 11.90 15.06 14.02
CA LYS A 33 10.92 15.73 14.88
C LYS A 33 10.22 14.72 15.78
N VAL A 34 9.86 15.16 16.98
CA VAL A 34 8.92 14.41 17.82
C VAL A 34 7.52 14.60 17.26
N THR A 35 6.85 13.50 16.96
CA THR A 35 5.50 13.47 16.40
C THR A 35 4.59 12.60 17.27
N ALA A 36 3.31 12.89 17.30
CA ALA A 36 2.31 12.09 18.01
C ALA A 36 2.05 10.75 17.30
N SER A 37 2.12 10.75 15.96
CA SER A 37 1.95 9.56 15.12
C SER A 37 3.31 9.04 14.62
N PRO A 38 3.51 7.73 14.52
CA PRO A 38 4.70 7.15 13.90
C PRO A 38 4.86 7.53 12.42
N TYR A 39 3.78 7.97 11.78
CA TYR A 39 3.74 8.42 10.39
C TYR A 39 3.88 9.94 10.22
N GLY A 40 4.28 10.67 11.28
CA GLY A 40 4.20 12.12 11.30
C GLY A 40 2.78 12.61 11.61
N ASP A 41 2.60 13.93 11.73
CA ASP A 41 1.33 14.52 12.18
C ASP A 41 0.57 15.24 11.06
N ASP A 42 1.16 15.34 9.86
CA ASP A 42 0.58 16.09 8.75
C ASP A 42 0.17 15.17 7.60
N TRP A 43 -0.88 14.42 7.85
CA TRP A 43 -1.57 13.57 6.87
C TRP A 43 -3.05 13.44 7.22
N ASP A 44 -3.86 13.13 6.24
CA ASP A 44 -5.29 12.85 6.40
C ASP A 44 -5.59 11.36 6.15
N ILE A 45 -4.98 10.78 5.10
CA ILE A 45 -5.08 9.35 4.75
C ILE A 45 -3.69 8.78 4.48
N ILE A 46 -3.48 7.53 4.90
CA ILE A 46 -2.40 6.67 4.41
C ILE A 46 -2.98 5.39 3.83
N TRP A 47 -2.59 5.05 2.60
CA TRP A 47 -3.03 3.87 1.87
C TRP A 47 -2.01 2.75 2.01
N LEU A 48 -2.43 1.62 2.53
CA LEU A 48 -1.60 0.44 2.80
C LEU A 48 -1.94 -0.71 1.85
N GLY A 49 -3.23 -0.79 1.44
CA GLY A 49 -3.77 -1.76 0.50
C GLY A 49 -4.62 -1.07 -0.56
N HIS A 50 -4.27 -1.26 -1.83
CA HIS A 50 -4.91 -0.65 -2.99
C HIS A 50 -4.71 -1.51 -4.24
N CYS A 51 -5.56 -1.31 -5.26
CA CYS A 51 -5.40 -1.96 -6.57
C CYS A 51 -4.46 -1.17 -7.51
N GLY A 52 -4.18 0.08 -7.15
CA GLY A 52 -3.28 0.96 -7.87
C GLY A 52 -3.19 2.32 -7.20
N VAL A 53 -2.04 2.96 -7.34
CA VAL A 53 -1.77 4.32 -6.85
C VAL A 53 -0.94 5.08 -7.87
N SER A 54 -1.31 6.33 -8.09
CA SER A 54 -0.51 7.31 -8.83
C SER A 54 0.15 8.24 -7.84
N CYS A 55 1.46 8.39 -7.95
CA CYS A 55 2.21 9.36 -7.18
C CYS A 55 2.13 10.74 -7.84
N ARG A 56 2.16 11.80 -7.05
CA ARG A 56 2.18 13.17 -7.59
C ARG A 56 3.43 13.41 -8.41
N GLU A 57 3.24 13.88 -9.63
CA GLU A 57 4.35 14.33 -10.47
C GLU A 57 5.12 15.46 -9.77
N ASN A 58 6.44 15.43 -9.92
CA ASN A 58 7.36 16.42 -9.37
C ASN A 58 7.46 16.47 -7.83
N ASP A 59 6.69 15.66 -7.09
CA ASP A 59 6.90 15.52 -5.66
C ASP A 59 8.02 14.49 -5.38
N PRO A 60 8.79 14.67 -4.30
CA PRO A 60 9.77 13.67 -3.88
C PRO A 60 9.06 12.38 -3.47
N TYR A 61 9.73 11.25 -3.67
CA TYR A 61 9.31 9.96 -3.16
C TYR A 61 10.44 9.28 -2.38
N PHE A 62 10.06 8.40 -1.48
CA PHE A 62 10.99 7.67 -0.64
C PHE A 62 11.08 6.22 -1.11
N VAL A 63 12.29 5.69 -1.27
CA VAL A 63 12.56 4.34 -1.78
C VAL A 63 13.23 3.50 -0.72
N SER A 64 12.67 2.35 -0.43
CA SER A 64 13.31 1.27 0.32
C SER A 64 13.66 0.14 -0.66
N SER A 65 14.94 -0.03 -0.95
CA SER A 65 15.45 -1.06 -1.86
C SER A 65 15.81 -2.35 -1.12
N ASN A 66 15.94 -3.45 -1.87
CA ASN A 66 16.27 -4.78 -1.35
C ASN A 66 15.25 -5.30 -0.32
N ASP A 67 13.99 -4.97 -0.51
CA ASP A 67 12.89 -5.50 0.29
C ASP A 67 12.47 -6.87 -0.26
N THR A 68 12.93 -7.94 0.40
CA THR A 68 12.63 -9.33 0.00
C THR A 68 11.15 -9.71 0.17
N THR A 69 10.34 -8.82 0.74
CA THR A 69 8.89 -9.00 0.87
C THR A 69 8.11 -8.33 -0.27
N VAL A 70 8.80 -7.70 -1.21
CA VAL A 70 8.20 -7.20 -2.45
C VAL A 70 8.06 -8.34 -3.45
N LEU A 71 6.90 -8.45 -4.04
CA LEU A 71 6.60 -9.43 -5.10
C LEU A 71 7.47 -9.19 -6.35
N PRO A 72 7.74 -10.23 -7.14
CA PRO A 72 8.15 -10.04 -8.52
C PRO A 72 7.14 -9.16 -9.27
N PRO A 73 7.58 -8.25 -10.15
CA PRO A 73 6.69 -7.26 -10.79
C PRO A 73 5.49 -7.85 -11.55
N HIS A 74 5.64 -9.03 -12.12
CA HIS A 74 4.56 -9.70 -12.86
C HIS A 74 3.45 -10.27 -11.98
N HIS A 75 3.64 -10.29 -10.65
CA HIS A 75 2.61 -10.62 -9.66
C HIS A 75 1.93 -9.39 -9.06
N PHE A 76 2.29 -8.19 -9.50
CA PHE A 76 1.58 -7.00 -9.07
C PHE A 76 0.14 -7.02 -9.59
N LEU A 77 -0.77 -6.46 -8.81
CA LEU A 77 -2.18 -6.42 -9.17
C LEU A 77 -2.37 -5.74 -10.53
N PRO A 78 -3.09 -6.38 -11.47
CA PRO A 78 -3.13 -5.98 -12.88
C PRO A 78 -4.01 -4.75 -13.16
N TYR A 79 -4.64 -4.17 -12.15
CA TYR A 79 -5.53 -3.03 -12.33
C TYR A 79 -4.80 -1.77 -12.78
N TRP A 80 -3.53 -1.64 -12.46
CA TRP A 80 -2.73 -0.52 -12.91
C TRP A 80 -2.04 -0.87 -14.21
N ARG A 81 -2.54 -0.32 -15.32
CA ARG A 81 -1.99 -0.61 -16.66
C ARG A 81 -0.57 -0.08 -16.84
N ASP A 82 -0.26 1.00 -16.14
CA ASP A 82 1.03 1.67 -16.18
C ASP A 82 1.54 1.81 -14.74
N PRO A 83 2.14 0.76 -14.16
CA PRO A 83 2.76 0.90 -12.85
C PRO A 83 3.79 2.03 -12.92
N PRO A 84 3.88 2.88 -11.87
CA PRO A 84 4.80 3.99 -11.87
C PRO A 84 6.20 3.52 -12.23
N SER A 85 6.73 3.95 -13.37
CA SER A 85 8.09 3.65 -13.80
C SER A 85 9.02 4.64 -13.12
N PHE A 86 9.48 4.30 -11.93
CA PHE A 86 10.38 5.18 -11.17
C PHE A 86 11.86 4.93 -11.43
N GLY A 87 12.20 4.05 -12.38
CA GLY A 87 13.60 3.70 -12.64
C GLY A 87 14.31 3.05 -11.45
N VAL A 88 13.55 2.54 -10.46
CA VAL A 88 14.10 1.90 -9.27
C VAL A 88 14.34 0.41 -9.51
N PRO A 89 15.32 -0.20 -8.81
CA PRO A 89 15.58 -1.64 -8.91
C PRO A 89 14.34 -2.46 -8.49
N ASP A 90 14.24 -3.67 -9.05
CA ASP A 90 13.30 -4.68 -8.55
C ASP A 90 13.45 -4.87 -7.04
N TYR A 91 12.39 -5.32 -6.40
CA TYR A 91 12.33 -5.47 -4.93
C TYR A 91 12.53 -4.15 -4.17
N SER A 92 12.10 -3.05 -4.78
CA SER A 92 12.02 -1.75 -4.12
C SER A 92 10.58 -1.45 -3.72
N ARG A 93 10.43 -0.78 -2.60
CA ARG A 93 9.15 -0.28 -2.11
C ARG A 93 9.20 1.24 -2.05
N LEU A 94 8.19 1.85 -2.64
CA LEU A 94 8.08 3.30 -2.75
C LEU A 94 7.08 3.83 -1.73
N THR A 95 7.35 5.00 -1.19
CA THR A 95 6.38 5.80 -0.45
C THR A 95 6.25 7.15 -1.13
N CYS A 96 5.05 7.59 -1.43
CA CYS A 96 4.83 8.85 -2.13
C CYS A 96 3.58 9.59 -1.66
N ALA A 97 3.49 10.88 -2.00
CA ALA A 97 2.24 11.63 -1.95
C ALA A 97 1.33 11.19 -3.09
N VAL A 98 0.06 10.98 -2.80
CA VAL A 98 -0.92 10.38 -3.72
C VAL A 98 -1.52 11.44 -4.63
N ASP A 99 -1.52 11.17 -5.94
CA ASP A 99 -2.31 11.89 -6.93
C ASP A 99 -3.65 11.22 -7.19
N ASP A 100 -3.67 9.89 -7.33
CA ASP A 100 -4.91 9.10 -7.40
C ASP A 100 -4.68 7.71 -6.79
N ALA A 101 -5.75 7.08 -6.32
CA ALA A 101 -5.72 5.72 -5.80
C ALA A 101 -7.07 5.05 -5.99
N VAL A 102 -7.07 3.74 -6.18
CA VAL A 102 -8.27 2.92 -6.33
C VAL A 102 -8.23 1.69 -5.41
N CYS A 103 -9.39 1.22 -5.05
CA CYS A 103 -9.67 0.22 -4.01
C CYS A 103 -9.33 0.70 -2.59
N SER A 104 -10.17 0.37 -1.65
CA SER A 104 -10.06 0.73 -0.23
C SER A 104 -9.65 -0.46 0.65
N ILE A 105 -8.83 -1.37 0.10
CA ILE A 105 -8.48 -2.65 0.75
C ILE A 105 -8.00 -2.43 2.19
N VAL A 106 -7.00 -1.57 2.37
CA VAL A 106 -6.56 -1.14 3.71
C VAL A 106 -6.11 0.32 3.69
N TYR A 107 -6.67 1.12 4.54
CA TYR A 107 -6.22 2.50 4.74
C TYR A 107 -6.35 2.94 6.19
N ALA A 108 -5.59 3.95 6.58
CA ALA A 108 -5.79 4.64 7.84
C ALA A 108 -6.19 6.08 7.58
N VAL A 109 -7.05 6.62 8.43
CA VAL A 109 -7.57 7.97 8.36
C VAL A 109 -7.38 8.65 9.72
N THR A 110 -6.95 9.90 9.70
CA THR A 110 -6.92 10.73 10.90
C THR A 110 -8.32 11.23 11.25
N TYR A 111 -8.50 11.69 12.48
CA TYR A 111 -9.76 12.33 12.87
C TYR A 111 -10.10 13.53 11.97
N ARG A 112 -9.09 14.35 11.68
CA ARG A 112 -9.21 15.49 10.75
C ARG A 112 -9.59 15.02 9.33
N GLY A 113 -8.95 13.97 8.83
CA GLY A 113 -9.25 13.38 7.53
C GLY A 113 -10.69 12.85 7.46
N ALA A 114 -11.13 12.12 8.50
CA ALA A 114 -12.50 11.63 8.58
C ALA A 114 -13.54 12.77 8.54
N GLN A 115 -13.29 13.86 9.27
CA GLN A 115 -14.16 15.04 9.22
C GLN A 115 -14.24 15.66 7.83
N LYS A 116 -13.09 15.76 7.12
CA LYS A 116 -13.05 16.27 5.75
C LYS A 116 -13.85 15.36 4.81
N ILE A 117 -13.65 14.04 4.88
CA ILE A 117 -14.35 13.06 4.05
C ILE A 117 -15.86 13.15 4.27
N LEU A 118 -16.30 13.12 5.52
CA LEU A 118 -17.72 13.26 5.85
C LEU A 118 -18.30 14.58 5.36
N SER A 119 -17.56 15.67 5.51
CA SER A 119 -17.98 16.98 4.99
C SER A 119 -18.13 16.97 3.47
N ALA A 120 -17.17 16.38 2.76
CA ALA A 120 -17.19 16.33 1.30
C ALA A 120 -18.31 15.43 0.74
N LEU A 121 -18.53 14.27 1.33
CA LEU A 121 -19.45 13.28 0.81
C LEU A 121 -20.89 13.46 1.32
N SER A 122 -21.11 14.03 2.52
CA SER A 122 -22.43 14.14 3.09
C SER A 122 -23.06 15.53 2.96
N VAL A 123 -22.26 16.58 2.99
CA VAL A 123 -22.75 17.98 2.98
C VAL A 123 -22.59 18.63 1.61
N ASN A 124 -21.76 18.04 0.74
CA ASN A 124 -21.44 18.55 -0.58
C ASN A 124 -21.01 20.03 -0.54
N PRO A 125 -19.89 20.37 0.04
CA PRO A 125 -19.43 21.75 0.10
C PRO A 125 -19.26 22.30 -1.31
N THR A 126 -19.78 23.48 -1.54
CA THR A 126 -19.72 24.18 -2.82
C THR A 126 -18.30 24.26 -3.37
N GLY A 127 -18.10 23.81 -4.60
CA GLY A 127 -16.81 23.80 -5.29
C GLY A 127 -16.00 22.50 -5.19
N LEU A 128 -16.38 21.54 -4.35
CA LEU A 128 -15.78 20.21 -4.35
C LEU A 128 -16.50 19.25 -5.32
N ALA A 129 -17.81 19.47 -5.52
CA ALA A 129 -18.63 18.64 -6.39
C ALA A 129 -18.04 18.41 -7.77
N ASP A 130 -17.51 19.47 -8.37
CA ASP A 130 -16.89 19.42 -9.71
C ASP A 130 -15.52 18.74 -9.73
N LYS A 131 -14.93 18.49 -8.54
CA LYS A 131 -13.58 17.98 -8.40
C LYS A 131 -13.50 16.55 -7.87
N ILE A 132 -14.56 16.05 -7.23
CA ILE A 132 -14.54 14.74 -6.58
C ILE A 132 -15.50 13.73 -7.21
N ASP A 133 -16.12 14.08 -8.35
CA ASP A 133 -17.03 13.18 -9.07
C ASP A 133 -18.09 12.56 -8.13
N ILE A 134 -19.02 13.40 -7.68
CA ILE A 134 -20.10 12.95 -6.80
C ILE A 134 -20.95 11.90 -7.52
N GLY A 135 -20.92 10.68 -7.03
CA GLY A 135 -21.53 9.51 -7.65
C GLY A 135 -20.51 8.46 -8.08
N ALA A 136 -19.22 8.77 -8.01
CA ALA A 136 -18.18 7.75 -8.09
C ALA A 136 -18.24 6.80 -6.88
N GLN A 137 -17.61 5.64 -7.02
CA GLN A 137 -17.39 4.72 -5.91
C GLN A 137 -16.59 5.41 -4.80
N PHE A 138 -16.75 4.93 -3.58
CA PHE A 138 -16.16 5.55 -2.40
C PHE A 138 -14.64 5.71 -2.50
N ASP A 139 -13.94 4.66 -2.92
CA ASP A 139 -12.49 4.63 -3.11
C ASP A 139 -12.03 5.63 -4.18
N VAL A 140 -12.72 5.68 -5.32
CA VAL A 140 -12.46 6.66 -6.38
C VAL A 140 -12.64 8.09 -5.87
N SER A 141 -13.68 8.33 -5.07
CA SER A 141 -13.91 9.64 -4.46
C SER A 141 -12.77 10.03 -3.51
N LEU A 142 -12.25 9.07 -2.72
CA LEU A 142 -11.09 9.30 -1.87
C LEU A 142 -9.83 9.62 -2.69
N GLY A 143 -9.54 8.86 -3.75
CA GLY A 143 -8.42 9.11 -4.64
C GLY A 143 -8.47 10.52 -5.24
N ARG A 144 -9.64 10.94 -5.76
CA ARG A 144 -9.85 12.29 -6.29
C ARG A 144 -9.66 13.38 -5.24
N MET A 145 -10.09 13.17 -4.00
CA MET A 145 -9.83 14.11 -2.90
C MET A 145 -8.35 14.21 -2.55
N CYS A 146 -7.57 13.14 -2.72
CA CYS A 146 -6.12 13.18 -2.56
C CYS A 146 -5.48 13.97 -3.70
N GLY A 147 -5.80 13.68 -4.97
CA GLY A 147 -5.22 14.33 -6.15
C GLY A 147 -5.47 15.82 -6.20
N ASN A 148 -6.67 16.26 -5.90
CA ASN A 148 -6.99 17.70 -5.89
C ASN A 148 -6.45 18.46 -4.65
N GLY A 149 -5.78 17.77 -3.72
CA GLY A 149 -5.18 18.37 -2.53
C GLY A 149 -6.14 18.69 -1.38
N TYR A 150 -7.40 18.25 -1.47
CA TYR A 150 -8.34 18.40 -0.36
C TYR A 150 -7.97 17.53 0.85
N LEU A 151 -7.49 16.30 0.57
CA LEU A 151 -6.87 15.42 1.55
C LEU A 151 -5.36 15.36 1.32
N ARG A 152 -4.61 15.32 2.40
CA ARG A 152 -3.19 15.02 2.35
C ARG A 152 -2.97 13.52 2.50
N CYS A 153 -2.57 12.88 1.43
CA CYS A 153 -2.52 11.43 1.33
C CYS A 153 -1.12 10.94 1.03
N PHE A 154 -0.76 9.81 1.64
CA PHE A 154 0.45 9.06 1.31
C PHE A 154 0.08 7.61 1.03
N ALA A 155 0.85 6.96 0.17
CA ALA A 155 0.71 5.55 -0.13
C ALA A 155 2.06 4.86 -0.24
N VAL A 156 2.02 3.55 -0.13
CA VAL A 156 3.15 2.65 -0.39
C VAL A 156 2.89 1.88 -1.68
N TYR A 157 3.91 1.71 -2.51
CA TYR A 157 3.84 0.93 -3.74
C TYR A 157 5.05 -0.02 -3.85
N PRO A 158 4.86 -1.30 -4.19
CA PRO A 158 3.56 -1.98 -4.22
C PRO A 158 2.89 -2.06 -2.84
N SER A 159 1.62 -2.44 -2.84
CA SER A 159 0.77 -2.56 -1.64
C SER A 159 1.42 -3.41 -0.54
N LEU A 160 1.13 -3.12 0.74
CA LEU A 160 1.56 -3.95 1.88
C LEU A 160 0.59 -5.09 2.17
N THR A 161 -0.62 -4.98 1.64
CA THR A 161 -1.68 -5.97 1.86
C THR A 161 -2.25 -6.39 0.52
N GLY A 162 -2.87 -7.54 0.52
CA GLY A 162 -3.52 -8.13 -0.64
C GLY A 162 -4.87 -8.74 -0.28
N GLY A 163 -5.40 -9.57 -1.16
CA GLY A 163 -6.67 -10.25 -0.97
C GLY A 163 -6.48 -11.72 -0.63
N TYR A 164 -7.34 -12.23 0.22
CA TYR A 164 -7.45 -13.63 0.58
C TYR A 164 -8.72 -14.23 -0.01
N HIS A 165 -8.58 -15.36 -0.68
CA HIS A 165 -9.69 -16.10 -1.27
C HIS A 165 -9.78 -17.47 -0.59
N PRO A 166 -10.82 -17.73 0.22
CA PRO A 166 -11.04 -19.03 0.81
C PRO A 166 -11.37 -20.06 -0.27
N ALA A 167 -11.06 -21.32 -0.02
CA ALA A 167 -11.46 -22.40 -0.94
C ALA A 167 -13.00 -22.46 -1.07
N GLY A 168 -13.48 -22.59 -2.29
CA GLY A 168 -14.91 -22.69 -2.53
C GLY A 168 -15.35 -22.18 -3.88
N PRO A 169 -16.66 -21.97 -4.09
CA PRO A 169 -17.17 -21.41 -5.34
C PRO A 169 -16.89 -19.90 -5.40
N SER A 170 -16.50 -19.43 -6.59
CA SER A 170 -16.20 -18.01 -6.88
C SER A 170 -17.38 -17.07 -6.60
N SER A 171 -18.61 -17.57 -6.62
CA SER A 171 -19.81 -16.81 -6.25
C SER A 171 -19.84 -16.34 -4.79
N LYS A 172 -18.94 -16.84 -3.93
CA LYS A 172 -18.82 -16.46 -2.52
C LYS A 172 -17.61 -15.56 -2.22
N GLU A 173 -16.82 -15.21 -3.25
CA GLU A 173 -15.62 -14.40 -3.06
C GLU A 173 -15.91 -12.91 -2.97
N SER A 174 -16.94 -12.44 -3.67
CA SER A 174 -17.24 -11.02 -3.76
C SER A 174 -18.72 -10.78 -3.96
N ASP A 175 -19.27 -9.83 -3.21
CA ASP A 175 -20.65 -9.36 -3.40
C ASP A 175 -20.79 -8.46 -4.65
N ILE A 176 -19.68 -8.01 -5.24
CA ILE A 176 -19.65 -7.10 -6.39
C ILE A 176 -19.61 -7.89 -7.71
N HIS A 177 -18.89 -8.98 -7.73
CA HIS A 177 -18.75 -9.82 -8.92
C HIS A 177 -19.58 -11.08 -8.74
N GLY A 178 -20.68 -11.21 -9.52
CA GLY A 178 -21.43 -12.44 -9.63
C GLY A 178 -20.51 -13.54 -10.18
N GLY A 179 -19.84 -14.26 -9.27
CA GLY A 179 -19.00 -15.40 -9.63
C GLY A 179 -19.84 -16.55 -10.17
N ASN A 180 -19.19 -17.45 -10.93
CA ASN A 180 -19.75 -18.73 -11.31
C ASN A 180 -19.59 -19.75 -10.17
N GLU A 181 -20.16 -20.92 -10.33
CA GLU A 181 -20.07 -22.02 -9.35
C GLU A 181 -18.73 -22.81 -9.44
N ASP A 182 -17.76 -22.32 -10.21
CA ASP A 182 -16.45 -22.96 -10.31
C ASP A 182 -15.73 -22.90 -8.96
N VAL A 183 -15.31 -24.06 -8.50
CA VAL A 183 -14.61 -24.22 -7.22
C VAL A 183 -13.12 -24.00 -7.42
N HIS A 184 -12.53 -23.11 -6.65
CA HIS A 184 -11.10 -22.83 -6.64
C HIS A 184 -10.47 -23.22 -5.30
N PRO A 185 -9.15 -23.49 -5.29
CA PRO A 185 -8.40 -23.70 -4.05
C PRO A 185 -8.24 -22.38 -3.29
N ILE A 186 -7.90 -22.51 -2.01
CA ILE A 186 -7.46 -21.37 -1.21
C ILE A 186 -6.31 -20.64 -1.91
N SER A 187 -6.37 -19.32 -1.95
CA SER A 187 -5.31 -18.49 -2.52
C SER A 187 -5.17 -17.15 -1.79
N SER A 188 -4.04 -16.49 -2.01
CA SER A 188 -3.77 -15.13 -1.56
C SER A 188 -2.99 -14.40 -2.64
N HIS A 189 -3.30 -13.13 -2.84
CA HIS A 189 -2.71 -12.28 -3.86
C HIS A 189 -2.12 -11.02 -3.23
N GLY A 190 -1.13 -10.43 -3.89
CA GLY A 190 -0.58 -9.13 -3.51
C GLY A 190 0.42 -9.15 -2.33
N VAL A 191 0.69 -10.30 -1.73
CA VAL A 191 1.66 -10.47 -0.65
C VAL A 191 2.66 -11.59 -0.93
N MET A 192 3.89 -11.47 -0.44
CA MET A 192 4.95 -12.45 -0.66
C MET A 192 4.80 -13.64 0.29
N TYR A 193 4.63 -13.39 1.57
CA TYR A 193 4.51 -14.42 2.62
C TYR A 193 3.18 -14.23 3.33
N SER A 194 2.13 -14.76 2.72
CA SER A 194 0.76 -14.67 3.20
C SER A 194 0.62 -15.15 4.65
N THR A 195 0.05 -14.34 5.51
CA THR A 195 -0.28 -14.74 6.87
C THR A 195 -1.36 -15.82 6.87
N MET A 196 -2.38 -15.69 6.03
CA MET A 196 -3.50 -16.63 5.97
C MET A 196 -3.07 -18.00 5.45
N LEU A 197 -2.22 -18.07 4.43
CA LEU A 197 -1.72 -19.36 3.93
C LEU A 197 -0.69 -20.00 4.86
N ASN A 198 -0.01 -19.24 5.70
CA ASN A 198 0.92 -19.74 6.71
C ASN A 198 0.30 -19.89 8.11
N ILE A 199 -1.01 -19.67 8.27
CA ILE A 199 -1.65 -19.62 9.59
C ILE A 199 -1.40 -20.88 10.43
N ASN A 200 -1.44 -22.05 9.83
CA ASN A 200 -1.21 -23.31 10.54
C ASN A 200 0.23 -23.44 11.06
N ARG A 201 1.22 -22.97 10.29
CA ARG A 201 2.63 -22.92 10.70
C ARG A 201 2.83 -21.96 11.86
N ILE A 202 2.23 -20.78 11.76
CA ILE A 202 2.29 -19.74 12.78
C ILE A 202 1.68 -20.24 14.09
N LEU A 203 0.50 -20.85 14.02
CA LEU A 203 -0.17 -21.40 15.20
C LEU A 203 0.57 -22.63 15.81
N ALA A 204 1.29 -23.39 14.99
CA ALA A 204 2.14 -24.47 15.45
C ALA A 204 3.46 -23.97 16.09
N GLY A 205 3.75 -22.66 16.01
CA GLY A 205 4.99 -22.07 16.52
C GLY A 205 6.21 -22.40 15.66
N GLU A 206 6.03 -22.67 14.37
CA GLU A 206 7.14 -22.86 13.45
C GLU A 206 7.91 -21.54 13.26
N ASP A 207 9.23 -21.61 13.23
CA ASP A 207 10.11 -20.45 13.05
C ASP A 207 10.17 -19.97 11.60
N THR A 208 9.59 -20.74 10.66
CA THR A 208 9.67 -20.44 9.22
C THR A 208 8.32 -20.42 8.56
N VAL A 209 8.21 -19.57 7.55
CA VAL A 209 7.05 -19.45 6.67
C VAL A 209 7.47 -19.63 5.22
N VAL A 210 6.52 -20.01 4.38
CA VAL A 210 6.72 -20.30 2.95
C VAL A 210 6.14 -19.17 2.11
N SER A 211 6.83 -18.82 1.03
CA SER A 211 6.31 -17.88 0.04
C SER A 211 5.05 -18.42 -0.61
N ASN A 212 4.18 -17.50 -0.96
CA ASN A 212 2.99 -17.75 -1.74
C ASN A 212 3.28 -18.04 -3.24
N TRP A 213 4.51 -17.81 -3.68
CA TRP A 213 4.91 -17.79 -5.08
C TRP A 213 6.08 -18.73 -5.32
N ASP A 214 5.95 -19.58 -6.35
CA ASP A 214 6.96 -20.59 -6.70
C ASP A 214 8.27 -19.96 -7.20
N ASP A 215 8.19 -18.76 -7.76
CA ASP A 215 9.31 -17.99 -8.28
C ASP A 215 9.85 -16.94 -7.30
N ALA A 216 9.46 -17.04 -6.03
CA ALA A 216 9.98 -16.16 -4.99
C ALA A 216 11.52 -16.30 -4.88
N PRO A 217 12.27 -15.17 -4.83
CA PRO A 217 13.73 -15.22 -4.69
C PRO A 217 14.19 -15.91 -3.40
N VAL A 218 13.36 -15.88 -2.37
CA VAL A 218 13.57 -16.57 -1.10
C VAL A 218 12.29 -17.33 -0.75
N PRO A 219 12.15 -18.62 -1.12
CA PRO A 219 10.90 -19.36 -0.95
C PRO A 219 10.52 -19.66 0.50
N VAL A 220 11.49 -19.68 1.42
CA VAL A 220 11.26 -19.92 2.86
C VAL A 220 12.06 -18.93 3.67
N ILE A 221 11.40 -18.25 4.60
CA ILE A 221 12.05 -17.28 5.50
C ILE A 221 11.78 -17.60 6.97
N ASN A 222 12.65 -17.12 7.84
CA ASN A 222 12.33 -16.89 9.24
C ASN A 222 11.96 -15.39 9.38
N PRO A 223 10.71 -15.05 9.70
CA PRO A 223 10.27 -13.64 9.79
C PRO A 223 11.07 -12.81 10.79
N ALA A 224 11.62 -13.44 11.83
CA ALA A 224 12.43 -12.75 12.83
C ALA A 224 13.78 -12.25 12.26
N ASN A 225 14.23 -12.79 11.13
CA ASN A 225 15.48 -12.43 10.48
C ASN A 225 15.31 -11.42 9.34
N VAL A 226 14.07 -11.05 9.01
CA VAL A 226 13.80 -10.05 7.96
C VAL A 226 14.06 -8.66 8.51
N SER A 227 14.96 -7.96 7.87
CA SER A 227 15.25 -6.56 8.17
C SER A 227 15.02 -5.71 6.93
N MET A 228 14.35 -4.58 7.10
CA MET A 228 14.22 -3.60 6.04
C MET A 228 15.45 -2.69 6.01
N THR A 229 15.97 -2.44 4.82
CA THR A 229 17.01 -1.42 4.65
C THR A 229 16.41 -0.04 4.85
N ARG A 230 17.20 0.88 5.42
CA ARG A 230 16.79 2.28 5.42
C ARG A 230 16.69 2.77 3.99
N GLY A 231 15.54 3.32 3.65
CA GLY A 231 15.31 3.91 2.35
C GLY A 231 16.03 5.25 2.18
N SER A 232 15.96 5.77 0.98
CA SER A 232 16.47 7.09 0.60
C SER A 232 15.37 7.92 -0.04
N MET A 233 15.44 9.24 0.12
CA MET A 233 14.56 10.16 -0.57
C MET A 233 15.12 10.43 -1.98
N ILE A 234 14.25 10.34 -2.97
CA ILE A 234 14.55 10.72 -4.35
C ILE A 234 13.74 11.98 -4.65
N ILE A 235 14.46 13.05 -4.98
CA ILE A 235 13.88 14.31 -5.42
C ILE A 235 13.74 14.21 -6.92
N SER A 236 12.52 14.42 -7.42
CA SER A 236 12.06 14.12 -8.77
C SER A 236 12.99 14.49 -9.90
N ALA A 237 12.84 13.74 -10.93
CA ALA A 237 13.59 13.67 -12.14
C ALA A 237 13.55 14.97 -12.99
N GLU A 238 14.62 15.70 -12.97
CA GLU A 238 15.10 16.33 -14.22
C GLU A 238 16.20 15.48 -14.92
N ASN A 239 16.54 14.32 -14.40
CA ASN A 239 17.58 13.47 -15.00
C ASN A 239 17.19 11.99 -14.94
N ASP A 240 17.23 11.32 -16.07
CA ASP A 240 17.04 9.89 -16.34
C ASP A 240 18.04 8.95 -15.63
N GLU A 241 18.77 9.41 -14.62
CA GLU A 241 19.71 8.58 -13.87
C GLU A 241 19.38 8.60 -12.38
N TYR A 242 19.03 7.41 -11.87
CA TYR A 242 18.90 7.13 -10.45
C TYR A 242 20.19 7.49 -9.70
N SER A 243 20.16 8.58 -8.95
CA SER A 243 21.21 8.93 -8.02
C SER A 243 20.63 9.07 -6.61
N PRO A 244 20.77 8.05 -5.76
CA PRO A 244 20.26 8.12 -4.40
C PRO A 244 21.06 9.12 -3.58
N SER A 245 20.44 10.20 -3.14
CA SER A 245 21.00 11.01 -2.06
C SER A 245 20.84 10.24 -0.75
N VAL A 246 21.94 9.67 -0.25
CA VAL A 246 21.96 8.99 1.03
C VAL A 246 21.83 10.04 2.13
N ILE A 247 20.70 10.06 2.82
CA ILE A 247 20.60 10.78 4.09
C ILE A 247 21.30 9.92 5.14
N ASN A 248 22.53 10.28 5.47
CA ASN A 248 23.23 9.68 6.61
C ASN A 248 22.53 10.08 7.90
N PRO A 249 22.47 9.17 8.89
CA PRO A 249 21.77 9.34 10.16
C PRO A 249 22.35 10.44 11.02
#